data_03b505c466a97a33ae21ff5182fe2738
#
_entry.id   03b505c466a97a33ae21ff5182fe2738
#
_cell.length_a   1.000
_cell.length_b   1.000
_cell.length_c   1.000
_cell.angle_alpha   90.00
_cell.angle_beta   90.00
_cell.angle_gamma   90.00
#
_symmetry.space_group_name_H-M   'P 1'
#
loop_
_entity.id
_entity.type
_entity.pdbx_description
1 polymer ?
#
loop_
_entity_poly.entity_id
_entity_poly.type
_entity_poly.pdbx_seq_one_letter_code
_entity_poly.pdbx_strand_id
1 'polypeptide(L)'
;MKARLKPPSKKVRCVLDTDCRNEIDDQFALAWTLFSPDQVQLEACYAEPYSHECYRNDLKNLVSTIKSGANLLQQDDGSLLDSPSQLDVAHDLRSRKYYKWANALVNQGLDPDEIEMISPKTGMEKSYDEIIHVYELLEIDAKDKAFYGADQYLQSYDKPIVSEAVNDLIERAIEYKDEPLYVSAIGCVTNIASALIIAPEIVKNIVVLWTAAYPTSVRVPNSSFNLDQDILAAQLLFDSGVPYIYLPGYHVGAQLTLSLPDMEAWIRDKGKLGHYLYNEYLDWYDKRQQQTHVFDHDSYTAEGMSGYTKVIWDLINMAWLINPTWVSTQLIRAPKFGKDTYWDCSDANRHLIREAYDIDRDGIFQDLIEKFRQAP
;
A
#
# COMPACT_ATOMS: atom_id res chain seq x y z
N MET A 1 4.79 -24.40 7.79
CA MET A 1 3.86 -23.32 7.40
C MET A 1 3.17 -22.66 8.60
N LYS A 2 2.28 -23.32 9.38
CA LYS A 2 1.62 -22.67 10.56
C LYS A 2 2.58 -22.00 11.55
N ALA A 3 3.76 -22.56 11.78
CA ALA A 3 4.73 -21.96 12.70
C ALA A 3 5.23 -20.58 12.24
N ARG A 4 5.25 -20.33 10.92
CA ARG A 4 5.69 -19.07 10.32
C ARG A 4 4.62 -17.97 10.33
N LEU A 5 3.37 -18.30 10.67
CA LEU A 5 2.31 -17.35 10.91
C LEU A 5 2.30 -16.79 12.36
N LYS A 6 3.21 -17.27 13.23
CA LYS A 6 3.35 -16.71 14.57
C LYS A 6 4.06 -15.36 14.51
N PRO A 7 3.70 -14.43 15.40
CA PRO A 7 4.46 -13.20 15.57
C PRO A 7 5.96 -13.49 15.80
N PRO A 8 6.87 -12.67 15.25
CA PRO A 8 8.28 -12.82 15.51
C PRO A 8 8.59 -12.59 16.99
N SER A 9 9.55 -13.36 17.53
CA SER A 9 10.00 -13.23 18.93
C SER A 9 11.48 -12.87 19.04
N LYS A 10 12.13 -12.64 17.91
CA LYS A 10 13.53 -12.25 17.78
C LYS A 10 13.70 -11.35 16.56
N LYS A 11 14.89 -10.74 16.43
CA LYS A 11 15.26 -9.98 15.24
C LYS A 11 14.98 -10.78 13.97
N VAL A 12 14.39 -10.14 12.98
CA VAL A 12 14.01 -10.75 11.70
C VAL A 12 14.85 -10.20 10.55
N ARG A 13 15.09 -11.05 9.56
CA ARG A 13 15.58 -10.65 8.24
C ARG A 13 14.41 -10.13 7.42
N CYS A 14 14.56 -8.98 6.80
CA CYS A 14 13.48 -8.36 6.05
C CYS A 14 13.97 -7.74 4.74
N VAL A 15 13.16 -7.83 3.71
CA VAL A 15 13.21 -6.96 2.53
C VAL A 15 11.94 -6.13 2.47
N LEU A 16 12.07 -4.89 2.03
CA LEU A 16 10.96 -3.96 1.86
C LEU A 16 10.65 -3.83 0.37
N ASP A 17 9.42 -4.17 -0.03
CA ASP A 17 8.89 -4.04 -1.38
C ASP A 17 7.93 -2.84 -1.38
N THR A 18 8.25 -1.75 -2.11
CA THR A 18 7.72 -0.41 -1.86
C THR A 18 7.53 0.39 -3.15
N ASP A 19 6.43 1.11 -3.25
CA ASP A 19 6.17 2.10 -4.28
C ASP A 19 6.47 3.54 -3.82
N CYS A 20 7.57 3.66 -3.08
CA CYS A 20 8.13 4.90 -2.53
C CYS A 20 8.03 6.05 -3.57
N ARG A 21 7.59 7.24 -3.15
CA ARG A 21 7.29 8.40 -4.01
C ARG A 21 5.86 8.43 -4.57
N ASN A 22 5.07 7.38 -4.45
CA ASN A 22 3.65 7.48 -4.72
C ASN A 22 2.94 8.36 -3.69
N GLU A 23 3.14 8.05 -2.42
CA GLU A 23 2.73 8.84 -1.25
C GLU A 23 3.94 9.04 -0.30
N ILE A 24 3.74 9.52 0.93
CA ILE A 24 4.83 9.80 1.88
C ILE A 24 4.98 8.72 2.96
N ASP A 25 4.09 7.79 3.06
CA ASP A 25 4.05 6.75 4.11
C ASP A 25 5.10 5.67 3.94
N ASP A 26 5.48 5.36 2.71
CA ASP A 26 6.61 4.50 2.37
C ASP A 26 7.93 5.00 2.99
N GLN A 27 8.22 6.30 2.86
CA GLN A 27 9.42 6.89 3.41
C GLN A 27 9.44 6.81 4.95
N PHE A 28 8.29 6.96 5.60
CA PHE A 28 8.16 6.75 7.03
C PHE A 28 8.43 5.29 7.41
N ALA A 29 7.88 4.33 6.68
CA ALA A 29 8.08 2.91 6.91
C ALA A 29 9.55 2.51 6.73
N LEU A 30 10.20 2.98 5.66
CA LEU A 30 11.62 2.76 5.39
C LEU A 30 12.49 3.35 6.49
N ALA A 31 12.27 4.62 6.86
CA ALA A 31 13.01 5.31 7.91
C ALA A 31 12.89 4.58 9.25
N TRP A 32 11.67 4.24 9.65
CA TRP A 32 11.43 3.54 10.91
C TRP A 32 12.09 2.17 10.97
N THR A 33 12.13 1.47 9.84
CA THR A 33 12.84 0.20 9.70
C THR A 33 14.34 0.39 9.90
N LEU A 34 14.94 1.39 9.25
CA LEU A 34 16.35 1.73 9.39
C LEU A 34 16.73 2.18 10.81
N PHE A 35 15.81 2.83 11.52
CA PHE A 35 15.95 3.19 12.93
C PHE A 35 15.69 2.02 13.90
N SER A 36 15.34 0.84 13.40
CA SER A 36 14.99 -0.34 14.22
C SER A 36 15.94 -1.53 14.01
N PRO A 37 17.28 -1.34 13.95
CA PRO A 37 18.22 -2.40 13.58
C PRO A 37 18.29 -3.55 14.59
N ASP A 38 17.81 -3.35 15.81
CA ASP A 38 17.75 -4.40 16.84
C ASP A 38 16.61 -5.38 16.61
N GLN A 39 15.52 -4.95 15.97
CA GLN A 39 14.32 -5.74 15.69
C GLN A 39 14.31 -6.25 14.26
N VAL A 40 14.72 -5.43 13.30
CA VAL A 40 14.65 -5.73 11.87
C VAL A 40 16.01 -5.56 11.22
N GLN A 41 16.51 -6.61 10.57
CA GLN A 41 17.64 -6.52 9.66
C GLN A 41 17.10 -6.26 8.25
N LEU A 42 17.06 -5.00 7.85
CA LEU A 42 16.68 -4.64 6.48
C LEU A 42 17.83 -5.02 5.54
N GLU A 43 17.60 -6.00 4.68
CA GLU A 43 18.60 -6.53 3.76
C GLU A 43 18.58 -5.83 2.41
N ALA A 44 17.36 -5.52 1.92
CA ALA A 44 17.17 -4.83 0.66
C ALA A 44 15.82 -4.08 0.62
N CYS A 45 15.73 -3.12 -0.30
CA CYS A 45 14.51 -2.44 -0.71
C CYS A 45 14.30 -2.68 -2.21
N TYR A 46 13.09 -3.06 -2.59
CA TYR A 46 12.69 -3.31 -3.96
C TYR A 46 11.75 -2.23 -4.43
N ALA A 47 12.10 -1.57 -5.52
CA ALA A 47 11.23 -0.57 -6.12
C ALA A 47 10.06 -1.23 -6.84
N GLU A 48 8.84 -0.91 -6.46
CA GLU A 48 7.63 -1.39 -7.12
C GLU A 48 7.15 -0.41 -8.19
N PRO A 49 6.47 -0.92 -9.23
CA PRO A 49 5.78 -0.06 -10.17
C PRO A 49 4.55 0.56 -9.55
N TYR A 50 4.27 1.84 -9.86
CA TYR A 50 2.99 2.46 -9.60
C TYR A 50 2.53 3.32 -10.77
N SER A 51 1.21 3.39 -10.97
CA SER A 51 0.61 4.16 -12.06
C SER A 51 -0.86 4.45 -11.78
N HIS A 52 -1.34 5.61 -12.21
CA HIS A 52 -2.75 5.98 -12.15
C HIS A 52 -3.51 5.65 -13.44
N GLU A 53 -2.82 5.05 -14.43
CA GLU A 53 -3.42 4.65 -15.71
C GLU A 53 -4.61 3.70 -15.57
N CYS A 54 -4.60 2.85 -14.55
CA CYS A 54 -5.71 1.91 -14.28
C CYS A 54 -7.05 2.62 -14.06
N TYR A 55 -7.04 3.89 -13.68
CA TYR A 55 -8.25 4.67 -13.38
C TYR A 55 -8.77 5.48 -14.58
N ARG A 56 -8.02 5.59 -15.68
CA ARG A 56 -8.37 6.45 -16.82
C ARG A 56 -9.74 6.16 -17.40
N ASN A 57 -10.07 4.87 -17.54
CA ASN A 57 -11.38 4.48 -18.11
C ASN A 57 -12.54 4.84 -17.17
N ASP A 58 -12.37 4.65 -15.87
CA ASP A 58 -13.39 5.03 -14.89
C ASP A 58 -13.60 6.53 -14.86
N LEU A 59 -12.51 7.31 -14.96
CA LEU A 59 -12.58 8.78 -15.07
C LEU A 59 -13.31 9.23 -16.34
N LYS A 60 -13.04 8.60 -17.49
CA LYS A 60 -13.76 8.91 -18.74
C LYS A 60 -15.26 8.69 -18.61
N ASN A 61 -15.64 7.57 -18.03
CA ASN A 61 -17.05 7.23 -17.81
C ASN A 61 -17.70 8.26 -16.87
N LEU A 62 -17.03 8.62 -15.76
CA LEU A 62 -17.53 9.61 -14.81
C LEU A 62 -17.61 11.01 -15.41
N VAL A 63 -16.59 11.47 -16.12
CA VAL A 63 -16.57 12.78 -16.81
C VAL A 63 -17.72 12.85 -17.83
N SER A 64 -17.92 11.78 -18.61
CA SER A 64 -19.04 11.70 -19.55
C SER A 64 -20.40 11.79 -18.84
N THR A 65 -20.56 11.07 -17.74
CA THR A 65 -21.78 11.05 -16.93
C THR A 65 -22.05 12.43 -16.32
N ILE A 66 -21.05 13.09 -15.74
CA ILE A 66 -21.19 14.44 -15.19
C ILE A 66 -21.56 15.45 -16.28
N LYS A 67 -20.89 15.40 -17.44
CA LYS A 67 -21.18 16.28 -18.59
C LYS A 67 -22.58 16.09 -19.14
N SER A 68 -23.14 14.89 -19.06
CA SER A 68 -24.52 14.60 -19.48
C SER A 68 -25.59 15.12 -18.51
N GLY A 69 -25.20 15.57 -17.32
CA GLY A 69 -26.12 15.99 -16.26
C GLY A 69 -26.84 14.82 -15.57
N ALA A 70 -26.41 13.57 -15.83
CA ALA A 70 -26.99 12.39 -15.18
C ALA A 70 -26.67 12.42 -13.67
N ASN A 71 -27.68 12.13 -12.86
CA ASN A 71 -27.48 12.01 -11.42
C ASN A 71 -27.00 10.60 -11.09
N LEU A 72 -25.76 10.45 -10.66
CA LEU A 72 -25.16 9.15 -10.29
C LEU A 72 -25.87 8.44 -9.12
N LEU A 73 -26.77 9.15 -8.43
CA LEU A 73 -27.55 8.60 -7.31
C LEU A 73 -28.98 8.25 -7.70
N GLN A 74 -29.33 8.36 -8.97
CA GLN A 74 -30.67 8.01 -9.49
C GLN A 74 -30.62 6.67 -10.24
N GLN A 75 -31.68 5.89 -10.09
CA GLN A 75 -31.92 4.73 -10.93
C GLN A 75 -32.39 5.19 -12.33
N ASP A 76 -32.33 4.30 -13.32
CA ASP A 76 -32.76 4.58 -14.70
C ASP A 76 -34.23 5.06 -14.80
N ASP A 77 -35.06 4.74 -13.80
CA ASP A 77 -36.46 5.18 -13.69
C ASP A 77 -36.63 6.55 -13.00
N GLY A 78 -35.52 7.22 -12.64
CA GLY A 78 -35.52 8.52 -11.98
C GLY A 78 -35.74 8.49 -10.46
N SER A 79 -35.91 7.33 -9.85
CA SER A 79 -36.00 7.18 -8.40
C SER A 79 -34.62 7.27 -7.74
N LEU A 80 -34.58 7.73 -6.47
CA LEU A 80 -33.36 7.67 -5.68
C LEU A 80 -33.12 6.23 -5.22
N LEU A 81 -31.85 5.83 -5.14
CA LEU A 81 -31.46 4.54 -4.60
C LEU A 81 -31.82 4.44 -3.12
N ASP A 82 -32.86 3.67 -2.80
CA ASP A 82 -33.49 3.66 -1.46
C ASP A 82 -32.77 2.73 -0.46
N SER A 83 -31.86 1.87 -0.91
CA SER A 83 -31.13 1.01 0.03
C SER A 83 -29.74 0.63 -0.46
N PRO A 84 -28.79 0.43 0.49
CA PRO A 84 -27.44 -0.04 0.17
C PRO A 84 -27.39 -1.42 -0.49
N SER A 85 -28.45 -2.22 -0.39
CA SER A 85 -28.53 -3.54 -1.02
C SER A 85 -28.90 -3.49 -2.50
N GLN A 86 -29.34 -2.35 -3.00
CA GLN A 86 -29.63 -2.12 -4.42
C GLN A 86 -28.48 -1.42 -5.15
N LEU A 87 -27.55 -0.87 -4.35
CA LEU A 87 -26.31 -0.35 -4.88
C LEU A 87 -25.46 -1.54 -5.34
N ASP A 88 -25.07 -1.55 -6.59
CA ASP A 88 -23.82 -2.17 -6.95
C ASP A 88 -22.72 -1.39 -6.21
N VAL A 89 -22.48 -1.83 -4.96
CA VAL A 89 -21.65 -1.09 -3.99
C VAL A 89 -20.23 -0.89 -4.53
N ALA A 90 -19.78 -1.81 -5.41
CA ALA A 90 -18.52 -1.69 -6.10
C ALA A 90 -18.46 -0.50 -7.02
N HIS A 91 -19.47 -0.40 -7.85
CA HIS A 91 -19.57 0.69 -8.82
C HIS A 91 -19.77 2.03 -8.10
N ASP A 92 -20.56 2.05 -7.02
CA ASP A 92 -20.84 3.27 -6.26
C ASP A 92 -19.60 3.76 -5.49
N LEU A 93 -18.85 2.89 -4.84
CA LEU A 93 -17.62 3.28 -4.13
C LEU A 93 -16.53 3.77 -5.09
N ARG A 94 -16.30 3.09 -6.20
CA ARG A 94 -15.39 3.56 -7.25
C ARG A 94 -15.88 4.88 -7.85
N SER A 95 -17.17 4.98 -8.14
CA SER A 95 -17.78 6.18 -8.68
C SER A 95 -17.66 7.37 -7.73
N ARG A 96 -17.87 7.18 -6.43
CA ARG A 96 -17.71 8.25 -5.43
C ARG A 96 -16.25 8.62 -5.22
N LYS A 97 -15.35 7.64 -5.18
CA LYS A 97 -13.92 7.85 -5.00
C LYS A 97 -13.34 8.73 -6.10
N TYR A 98 -13.68 8.45 -7.36
CA TYR A 98 -13.17 9.22 -8.50
C TYR A 98 -14.11 10.34 -8.93
N TYR A 99 -15.29 10.45 -8.34
CA TYR A 99 -16.25 11.50 -8.67
C TYR A 99 -15.69 12.91 -8.45
N LYS A 100 -15.03 13.14 -7.33
CA LYS A 100 -14.40 14.43 -7.05
C LYS A 100 -13.34 14.76 -8.08
N TRP A 101 -12.54 13.78 -8.46
CA TRP A 101 -11.55 13.95 -9.52
C TRP A 101 -12.19 14.25 -10.86
N ALA A 102 -13.12 13.43 -11.28
CA ALA A 102 -13.87 13.65 -12.53
C ALA A 102 -14.56 15.03 -12.54
N ASN A 103 -15.15 15.44 -11.42
CA ASN A 103 -15.79 16.75 -11.29
C ASN A 103 -14.77 17.90 -11.35
N ALA A 104 -13.60 17.74 -10.76
CA ALA A 104 -12.52 18.73 -10.88
C ALA A 104 -12.06 18.89 -12.33
N LEU A 105 -11.92 17.77 -13.07
CA LEU A 105 -11.61 17.80 -14.50
C LEU A 105 -12.68 18.52 -15.33
N VAL A 106 -13.94 18.21 -15.09
CA VAL A 106 -15.07 18.88 -15.78
C VAL A 106 -15.04 20.38 -15.51
N ASN A 107 -14.83 20.79 -14.26
CA ASN A 107 -14.77 22.21 -13.88
C ASN A 107 -13.57 22.94 -14.51
N GLN A 108 -12.47 22.24 -14.77
CA GLN A 108 -11.28 22.78 -15.43
C GLN A 108 -11.35 22.66 -16.96
N GLY A 109 -12.36 22.00 -17.49
CA GLY A 109 -12.51 21.77 -18.94
C GLY A 109 -11.51 20.76 -19.50
N LEU A 110 -10.91 19.92 -18.65
CA LEU A 110 -9.92 18.92 -19.02
C LEU A 110 -10.59 17.61 -19.41
N ASP A 111 -9.95 16.89 -20.35
CA ASP A 111 -10.30 15.52 -20.70
C ASP A 111 -9.36 14.53 -19.96
N PRO A 112 -9.86 13.38 -19.49
CA PRO A 112 -8.98 12.36 -18.89
C PRO A 112 -7.85 11.89 -19.80
N ASP A 113 -7.96 12.02 -21.12
CA ASP A 113 -6.87 11.71 -22.06
C ASP A 113 -5.79 12.79 -22.13
N GLU A 114 -6.09 13.99 -21.68
CA GLU A 114 -5.14 15.12 -21.65
C GLU A 114 -4.30 15.13 -20.36
N ILE A 115 -4.63 14.28 -19.39
CA ILE A 115 -3.87 14.19 -18.14
C ILE A 115 -2.66 13.27 -18.35
N GLU A 116 -1.48 13.78 -18.06
CA GLU A 116 -0.28 12.96 -18.01
C GLU A 116 -0.36 12.01 -16.81
N MET A 117 -0.37 10.72 -17.09
CA MET A 117 -0.24 9.65 -16.08
C MET A 117 1.07 8.93 -16.33
N ILE A 118 1.86 8.74 -15.28
CA ILE A 118 3.14 8.04 -15.40
C ILE A 118 2.90 6.57 -15.69
N SER A 119 3.81 5.99 -16.48
CA SER A 119 3.81 4.54 -16.73
C SER A 119 4.23 3.76 -15.48
N PRO A 120 3.89 2.46 -15.37
CA PRO A 120 4.39 1.61 -14.29
C PRO A 120 5.92 1.63 -14.20
N LYS A 121 6.62 1.63 -15.34
CA LYS A 121 8.06 1.76 -15.40
C LYS A 121 8.56 3.06 -14.77
N THR A 122 7.97 4.20 -15.14
CA THR A 122 8.33 5.50 -14.55
C THR A 122 8.04 5.55 -13.06
N GLY A 123 6.95 4.91 -12.61
CA GLY A 123 6.64 4.76 -11.19
C GLY A 123 7.73 3.97 -10.46
N MET A 124 8.13 2.83 -11.00
CA MET A 124 9.21 2.02 -10.45
C MET A 124 10.56 2.77 -10.39
N GLU A 125 10.93 3.50 -11.46
CA GLU A 125 12.14 4.32 -11.49
C GLU A 125 12.09 5.41 -10.40
N LYS A 126 10.95 6.08 -10.22
CA LYS A 126 10.76 7.05 -9.14
C LYS A 126 10.81 6.41 -7.74
N SER A 127 10.26 5.20 -7.57
CA SER A 127 10.37 4.45 -6.33
C SER A 127 11.83 4.15 -5.99
N TYR A 128 12.61 3.74 -6.97
CA TYR A 128 14.03 3.48 -6.79
C TYR A 128 14.80 4.74 -6.38
N ASP A 129 14.61 5.84 -7.11
CA ASP A 129 15.29 7.11 -6.83
C ASP A 129 14.94 7.62 -5.42
N GLU A 130 13.69 7.46 -4.99
CA GLU A 130 13.25 7.88 -3.66
C GLU A 130 13.82 7.00 -2.54
N ILE A 131 13.92 5.68 -2.76
CA ILE A 131 14.62 4.78 -1.83
C ILE A 131 16.06 5.28 -1.61
N ILE A 132 16.80 5.52 -2.70
CA ILE A 132 18.17 6.06 -2.63
C ILE A 132 18.19 7.38 -1.87
N HIS A 133 17.26 8.29 -2.18
CA HIS A 133 17.18 9.59 -1.52
C HIS A 133 16.98 9.49 -0.01
N VAL A 134 16.12 8.60 0.48
CA VAL A 134 15.95 8.36 1.92
C VAL A 134 17.24 7.86 2.57
N TYR A 135 17.97 6.94 1.92
CA TYR A 135 19.27 6.49 2.41
C TYR A 135 20.28 7.63 2.47
N GLU A 136 20.34 8.50 1.46
CA GLU A 136 21.21 9.67 1.42
C GLU A 136 20.89 10.68 2.52
N LEU A 137 19.61 10.96 2.78
CA LEU A 137 19.16 11.85 3.86
C LEU A 137 19.58 11.35 5.25
N LEU A 138 19.68 10.03 5.41
CA LEU A 138 20.13 9.36 6.63
C LEU A 138 21.65 9.14 6.66
N GLU A 139 22.39 9.54 5.62
CA GLU A 139 23.85 9.32 5.49
C GLU A 139 24.24 7.82 5.56
N ILE A 140 23.35 6.94 5.08
CA ILE A 140 23.56 5.49 5.02
C ILE A 140 23.91 5.10 3.59
N ASP A 141 24.92 4.25 3.41
CA ASP A 141 25.28 3.71 2.09
C ASP A 141 24.18 2.76 1.56
N ALA A 142 23.57 3.15 0.44
CA ALA A 142 22.54 2.38 -0.25
C ALA A 142 23.11 1.29 -1.18
N LYS A 143 24.43 1.17 -1.28
CA LYS A 143 25.06 0.18 -2.16
C LYS A 143 24.58 -1.22 -1.84
N ASP A 144 24.16 -1.95 -2.87
CA ASP A 144 23.61 -3.31 -2.78
C ASP A 144 22.37 -3.41 -1.83
N LYS A 145 21.63 -2.29 -1.67
CA LYS A 145 20.45 -2.19 -0.83
C LYS A 145 19.16 -1.87 -1.59
N ALA A 146 19.25 -1.21 -2.72
CA ALA A 146 18.11 -0.87 -3.55
C ALA A 146 18.20 -1.57 -4.91
N PHE A 147 17.08 -2.11 -5.38
CA PHE A 147 17.01 -2.87 -6.62
C PHE A 147 15.81 -2.42 -7.46
N TYR A 148 16.00 -2.33 -8.76
CA TYR A 148 14.92 -2.10 -9.70
C TYR A 148 13.98 -3.29 -9.75
N GLY A 149 12.69 -3.04 -9.52
CA GLY A 149 11.62 -4.03 -9.56
C GLY A 149 11.02 -4.23 -10.95
N ALA A 150 9.81 -4.76 -10.97
CA ALA A 150 9.02 -4.91 -12.18
C ALA A 150 8.75 -3.54 -12.83
N ASP A 151 8.83 -3.47 -14.15
CA ASP A 151 8.55 -2.25 -14.93
C ASP A 151 7.13 -2.24 -15.53
N GLN A 152 6.35 -3.26 -15.24
CA GLN A 152 4.98 -3.46 -15.68
C GLN A 152 4.24 -4.43 -14.73
N TYR A 153 2.92 -4.50 -14.85
CA TYR A 153 2.10 -5.44 -14.09
C TYR A 153 1.98 -6.80 -14.79
N LEU A 154 1.63 -7.84 -14.05
CA LEU A 154 1.41 -9.18 -14.60
C LEU A 154 0.28 -9.16 -15.65
N GLN A 155 0.57 -9.77 -16.80
CA GLN A 155 -0.43 -9.97 -17.84
C GLN A 155 -1.09 -11.37 -17.75
N SER A 156 -0.34 -12.32 -17.22
CA SER A 156 -0.76 -13.73 -17.04
C SER A 156 0.24 -14.45 -16.13
N TYR A 157 -0.16 -15.59 -15.57
CA TYR A 157 0.69 -16.38 -14.66
C TYR A 157 1.81 -17.15 -15.37
N ASP A 158 1.80 -17.26 -16.69
CA ASP A 158 2.86 -17.86 -17.48
C ASP A 158 3.92 -16.86 -17.96
N LYS A 159 3.76 -15.58 -17.58
CA LYS A 159 4.68 -14.49 -17.96
C LYS A 159 5.08 -13.65 -16.74
N PRO A 160 5.90 -14.21 -15.83
CA PRO A 160 6.45 -13.43 -14.72
C PRO A 160 7.34 -12.31 -15.23
N ILE A 161 7.41 -11.23 -14.46
CA ILE A 161 8.32 -10.12 -14.77
C ILE A 161 9.68 -10.44 -14.13
N VAL A 162 10.71 -10.45 -14.94
CA VAL A 162 12.10 -10.64 -14.47
C VAL A 162 12.72 -9.27 -14.22
N SER A 163 13.19 -9.05 -13.00
CA SER A 163 13.86 -7.81 -12.60
C SER A 163 15.00 -8.09 -11.63
N GLU A 164 15.79 -7.08 -11.32
CA GLU A 164 16.85 -7.18 -10.30
C GLU A 164 16.26 -7.57 -8.93
N ALA A 165 15.19 -6.89 -8.52
CA ALA A 165 14.51 -7.16 -7.25
C ALA A 165 13.95 -8.59 -7.17
N VAL A 166 13.34 -9.08 -8.25
CA VAL A 166 12.80 -10.45 -8.32
C VAL A 166 13.91 -11.49 -8.18
N ASN A 167 15.04 -11.29 -8.86
CA ASN A 167 16.19 -12.19 -8.77
C ASN A 167 16.82 -12.15 -7.36
N ASP A 168 17.05 -10.97 -6.81
CA ASP A 168 17.60 -10.81 -5.47
C ASP A 168 16.69 -11.42 -4.39
N LEU A 169 15.36 -11.26 -4.51
CA LEU A 169 14.38 -11.90 -3.61
C LEU A 169 14.51 -13.42 -3.64
N ILE A 170 14.61 -14.01 -4.83
CA ILE A 170 14.76 -15.47 -5.00
C ILE A 170 16.06 -15.95 -4.37
N GLU A 171 17.17 -15.27 -4.65
CA GLU A 171 18.49 -15.60 -4.13
C GLU A 171 18.51 -15.55 -2.61
N ARG A 172 18.05 -14.46 -1.98
CA ARG A 172 17.98 -14.33 -0.51
C ARG A 172 17.03 -15.34 0.14
N ALA A 173 15.92 -15.66 -0.53
CA ALA A 173 14.99 -16.67 -0.03
C ALA A 173 15.58 -18.08 -0.04
N ILE A 174 16.46 -18.40 -0.99
CA ILE A 174 17.10 -19.73 -1.12
C ILE A 174 18.31 -19.85 -0.19
N GLU A 175 19.07 -18.79 0.02
CA GLU A 175 20.34 -18.78 0.75
C GLU A 175 20.19 -19.26 2.19
N TYR A 176 19.13 -18.85 2.88
CA TYR A 176 18.92 -19.14 4.31
C TYR A 176 17.63 -19.93 4.52
N LYS A 177 17.74 -21.25 4.61
CA LYS A 177 16.58 -22.16 4.72
C LYS A 177 16.01 -22.27 6.13
N ASP A 178 16.80 -22.00 7.16
CA ASP A 178 16.41 -22.23 8.55
C ASP A 178 15.59 -21.08 9.14
N GLU A 179 15.83 -19.85 8.69
CA GLU A 179 15.09 -18.66 9.12
C GLU A 179 14.33 -18.05 7.93
N PRO A 180 13.04 -17.73 8.10
CA PRO A 180 12.30 -17.13 7.00
C PRO A 180 12.80 -15.72 6.71
N LEU A 181 12.83 -15.36 5.43
CA LEU A 181 12.92 -13.97 5.01
C LEU A 181 11.52 -13.35 5.07
N TYR A 182 11.37 -12.26 5.80
CA TYR A 182 10.14 -11.47 5.78
C TYR A 182 10.16 -10.53 4.60
N VAL A 183 9.12 -10.59 3.79
CA VAL A 183 8.94 -9.71 2.63
C VAL A 183 7.80 -8.77 2.97
N SER A 184 8.14 -7.52 3.26
CA SER A 184 7.17 -6.49 3.62
C SER A 184 6.79 -5.71 2.38
N ALA A 185 5.62 -5.99 1.82
CA ALA A 185 5.06 -5.26 0.69
C ALA A 185 4.15 -4.13 1.18
N ILE A 186 4.43 -2.94 0.73
CA ILE A 186 3.69 -1.71 1.06
C ILE A 186 3.12 -1.02 -0.17
N GLY A 187 3.45 -1.49 -1.38
CA GLY A 187 2.81 -1.15 -2.65
C GLY A 187 2.06 -2.34 -3.26
N CYS A 188 2.12 -2.51 -4.57
CA CYS A 188 1.59 -3.70 -5.25
C CYS A 188 2.48 -4.93 -5.00
N VAL A 189 2.06 -6.12 -5.41
CA VAL A 189 2.82 -7.36 -5.11
C VAL A 189 3.37 -8.04 -6.37
N THR A 190 3.61 -7.27 -7.42
CA THR A 190 4.07 -7.79 -8.72
C THR A 190 5.44 -8.47 -8.60
N ASN A 191 6.38 -7.89 -7.83
CA ASN A 191 7.70 -8.48 -7.60
C ASN A 191 7.59 -9.83 -6.89
N ILE A 192 6.79 -9.90 -5.82
CA ILE A 192 6.58 -11.12 -5.03
C ILE A 192 5.91 -12.20 -5.87
N ALA A 193 4.86 -11.84 -6.59
CA ALA A 193 4.13 -12.76 -7.46
C ALA A 193 5.04 -13.34 -8.55
N SER A 194 5.84 -12.49 -9.19
CA SER A 194 6.81 -12.92 -10.19
C SER A 194 7.85 -13.88 -9.61
N ALA A 195 8.39 -13.58 -8.42
CA ALA A 195 9.33 -14.46 -7.74
C ALA A 195 8.71 -15.84 -7.41
N LEU A 196 7.45 -15.86 -6.94
CA LEU A 196 6.72 -17.11 -6.64
C LEU A 196 6.41 -17.93 -7.90
N ILE A 197 6.21 -17.29 -9.06
CA ILE A 197 6.03 -17.99 -10.34
C ILE A 197 7.36 -18.60 -10.81
N ILE A 198 8.45 -17.84 -10.74
CA ILE A 198 9.77 -18.27 -11.23
C ILE A 198 10.34 -19.37 -10.33
N ALA A 199 10.22 -19.20 -9.02
CA ALA A 199 10.81 -20.11 -8.01
C ALA A 199 9.77 -20.50 -6.95
N PRO A 200 8.76 -21.34 -7.29
CA PRO A 200 7.68 -21.68 -6.37
C PRO A 200 8.13 -22.35 -5.07
N GLU A 201 9.33 -22.91 -5.02
CA GLU A 201 9.92 -23.49 -3.81
C GLU A 201 10.18 -22.47 -2.70
N ILE A 202 10.34 -21.17 -3.03
CA ILE A 202 10.60 -20.12 -2.02
C ILE A 202 9.39 -19.90 -1.10
N VAL A 203 8.21 -20.36 -1.47
CA VAL A 203 7.00 -20.36 -0.63
C VAL A 203 7.26 -20.90 0.79
N LYS A 204 8.25 -21.77 0.95
CA LYS A 204 8.64 -22.32 2.24
C LYS A 204 9.63 -21.44 3.02
N ASN A 205 10.28 -20.52 2.36
CA ASN A 205 11.42 -19.77 2.86
C ASN A 205 11.07 -18.31 3.20
N ILE A 206 9.94 -17.81 2.73
CA ILE A 206 9.51 -16.44 2.98
C ILE A 206 8.25 -16.36 3.84
N VAL A 207 8.03 -15.20 4.44
CA VAL A 207 6.77 -14.78 5.06
C VAL A 207 6.43 -13.42 4.45
N VAL A 208 5.28 -13.32 3.78
CA VAL A 208 4.85 -12.07 3.17
C VAL A 208 3.97 -11.29 4.12
N LEU A 209 4.27 -10.00 4.30
CA LEU A 209 3.37 -9.01 4.89
C LEU A 209 2.85 -8.11 3.78
N TRP A 210 1.57 -7.81 3.78
CA TRP A 210 1.03 -6.88 2.77
C TRP A 210 -0.07 -6.00 3.33
N THR A 211 0.09 -4.68 3.11
CA THR A 211 -0.92 -3.67 3.40
C THR A 211 -1.73 -3.37 2.14
N ALA A 212 -3.02 -3.68 2.17
CA ALA A 212 -3.96 -3.39 1.10
C ALA A 212 -5.42 -3.51 1.58
N ALA A 213 -6.35 -2.92 0.83
CA ALA A 213 -7.79 -3.21 0.83
C ALA A 213 -8.47 -3.23 2.21
N TYR A 214 -9.61 -3.93 2.28
CA TYR A 214 -10.48 -4.04 3.46
C TYR A 214 -10.25 -5.35 4.22
N PRO A 215 -10.60 -5.40 5.53
CA PRO A 215 -10.68 -6.66 6.26
C PRO A 215 -11.58 -7.68 5.55
N THR A 216 -11.24 -8.96 5.64
CA THR A 216 -11.99 -10.03 4.97
C THR A 216 -13.43 -10.20 5.47
N SER A 217 -13.75 -9.61 6.62
CA SER A 217 -15.10 -9.57 7.18
C SER A 217 -16.00 -8.50 6.56
N VAL A 218 -15.44 -7.54 5.84
CA VAL A 218 -16.19 -6.44 5.21
C VAL A 218 -16.79 -6.91 3.89
N ARG A 219 -18.06 -6.61 3.67
CA ARG A 219 -18.84 -7.05 2.51
C ARG A 219 -18.95 -5.94 1.46
N VAL A 220 -17.81 -5.41 1.06
CA VAL A 220 -17.69 -4.44 -0.03
C VAL A 220 -16.65 -4.93 -1.02
N PRO A 221 -16.68 -4.46 -2.27
CA PRO A 221 -15.61 -4.74 -3.21
C PRO A 221 -14.29 -4.15 -2.68
N ASN A 222 -13.23 -4.92 -2.77
CA ASN A 222 -11.93 -4.41 -2.44
C ASN A 222 -11.43 -3.48 -3.53
N SER A 223 -10.99 -2.31 -3.12
CA SER A 223 -10.37 -1.34 -3.99
C SER A 223 -9.41 -0.53 -3.13
N SER A 224 -8.14 -0.75 -3.32
CA SER A 224 -7.08 0.08 -2.77
C SER A 224 -6.03 0.29 -3.83
N PHE A 225 -5.20 1.33 -3.67
CA PHE A 225 -4.18 1.60 -4.67
C PHE A 225 -3.30 0.37 -4.90
N ASN A 226 -2.74 -0.22 -3.85
CA ASN A 226 -1.86 -1.38 -3.91
C ASN A 226 -2.50 -2.62 -4.57
N LEU A 227 -3.80 -2.84 -4.35
CA LEU A 227 -4.51 -3.96 -4.95
C LEU A 227 -4.89 -3.70 -6.40
N ASP A 228 -5.37 -2.48 -6.69
CA ASP A 228 -5.88 -2.12 -8.02
C ASP A 228 -4.77 -2.07 -9.08
N GLN A 229 -3.50 -1.89 -8.66
CA GLN A 229 -2.35 -1.88 -9.55
C GLN A 229 -2.15 -3.24 -10.25
N ASP A 230 -2.19 -4.35 -9.51
CA ASP A 230 -1.99 -5.69 -10.07
C ASP A 230 -2.88 -6.73 -9.37
N ILE A 231 -4.12 -6.83 -9.86
CA ILE A 231 -5.11 -7.79 -9.34
C ILE A 231 -4.64 -9.24 -9.55
N LEU A 232 -3.94 -9.55 -10.64
CA LEU A 232 -3.44 -10.91 -10.89
C LEU A 232 -2.37 -11.30 -9.88
N ALA A 233 -1.44 -10.40 -9.58
CA ALA A 233 -0.42 -10.63 -8.57
C ALA A 233 -1.04 -10.83 -7.19
N ALA A 234 -2.03 -10.01 -6.82
CA ALA A 234 -2.75 -10.14 -5.57
C ALA A 234 -3.51 -11.48 -5.45
N GLN A 235 -4.22 -11.90 -6.50
CA GLN A 235 -4.90 -13.20 -6.55
C GLN A 235 -3.90 -14.35 -6.36
N LEU A 236 -2.76 -14.29 -7.06
CA LEU A 236 -1.70 -15.30 -6.92
C LEU A 236 -1.17 -15.37 -5.49
N LEU A 237 -0.93 -14.22 -4.84
CA LEU A 237 -0.46 -14.18 -3.46
C LEU A 237 -1.43 -14.91 -2.52
N PHE A 238 -2.73 -14.61 -2.59
CA PHE A 238 -3.76 -15.27 -1.78
C PHE A 238 -3.91 -16.77 -2.09
N ASP A 239 -3.56 -17.22 -3.30
CA ASP A 239 -3.69 -18.60 -3.74
C ASP A 239 -2.40 -19.42 -3.56
N SER A 240 -1.24 -18.79 -3.42
CA SER A 240 0.08 -19.41 -3.39
C SER A 240 0.32 -20.35 -2.21
N GLY A 241 -0.38 -20.16 -1.10
CA GLY A 241 -0.13 -20.87 0.15
C GLY A 241 1.12 -20.41 0.90
N VAL A 242 1.78 -19.33 0.49
CA VAL A 242 2.87 -18.70 1.24
C VAL A 242 2.38 -18.30 2.63
N PRO A 243 3.19 -18.40 3.70
CA PRO A 243 2.88 -17.81 4.99
C PRO A 243 2.62 -16.30 4.80
N TYR A 244 1.40 -15.87 5.07
CA TYR A 244 0.95 -14.54 4.73
C TYR A 244 0.30 -13.84 5.91
N ILE A 245 0.77 -12.63 6.19
CA ILE A 245 0.26 -11.70 7.19
C ILE A 245 -0.45 -10.59 6.44
N TYR A 246 -1.75 -10.64 6.41
CA TYR A 246 -2.61 -9.65 5.79
C TYR A 246 -2.88 -8.50 6.77
N LEU A 247 -2.54 -7.31 6.37
CA LEU A 247 -2.63 -6.08 7.18
C LEU A 247 -3.58 -5.11 6.46
N PRO A 248 -4.91 -5.20 6.68
CA PRO A 248 -5.86 -4.35 5.97
C PRO A 248 -5.55 -2.88 6.14
N GLY A 249 -5.35 -2.16 5.04
CA GLY A 249 -5.14 -0.71 5.06
C GLY A 249 -6.38 -0.02 5.60
N TYR A 250 -7.52 -0.22 4.94
CA TYR A 250 -8.79 0.33 5.42
C TYR A 250 -9.22 -0.32 6.74
N HIS A 251 -9.83 0.48 7.62
CA HIS A 251 -10.29 0.16 8.97
C HIS A 251 -9.17 -0.10 9.98
N VAL A 252 -8.05 -0.73 9.59
CA VAL A 252 -6.97 -1.07 10.52
C VAL A 252 -5.83 -0.06 10.36
N GLY A 253 -5.11 -0.08 9.23
CA GLY A 253 -4.04 0.88 8.93
C GLY A 253 -4.53 2.34 8.90
N ALA A 254 -5.79 2.57 8.54
CA ALA A 254 -6.45 3.88 8.54
C ALA A 254 -6.43 4.62 9.90
N GLN A 255 -6.13 3.92 10.99
CA GLN A 255 -5.98 4.54 12.31
C GLN A 255 -4.64 5.28 12.47
N LEU A 256 -3.66 5.03 11.60
CA LEU A 256 -2.31 5.61 11.65
C LEU A 256 -2.27 7.03 11.04
N THR A 257 -3.03 7.94 11.63
CA THR A 257 -3.16 9.31 11.15
C THR A 257 -2.16 10.24 11.82
N LEU A 258 -1.52 11.12 11.02
CA LEU A 258 -0.73 12.26 11.47
C LEU A 258 -1.38 13.56 11.00
N SER A 259 -1.54 14.51 11.90
CA SER A 259 -1.97 15.87 11.56
C SER A 259 -0.78 16.78 11.22
N LEU A 260 -1.03 17.91 10.59
CA LEU A 260 0.02 18.91 10.36
C LEU A 260 0.65 19.40 11.67
N PRO A 261 -0.09 19.69 12.76
CA PRO A 261 0.52 19.99 14.07
C PRO A 261 1.40 18.86 14.62
N ASP A 262 1.03 17.59 14.39
CA ASP A 262 1.87 16.45 14.79
C ASP A 262 3.18 16.43 14.00
N MET A 263 3.11 16.67 12.68
CA MET A 263 4.27 16.76 11.81
C MET A 263 5.22 17.89 12.25
N GLU A 264 4.67 19.06 12.62
CA GLU A 264 5.46 20.18 13.15
C GLU A 264 6.13 19.85 14.49
N ALA A 265 5.38 19.23 15.39
CA ALA A 265 5.87 18.96 16.74
C ALA A 265 6.86 17.77 16.79
N TRP A 266 6.65 16.76 15.96
CA TRP A 266 7.32 15.48 16.14
C TRP A 266 8.36 15.16 15.06
N ILE A 267 8.21 15.68 13.86
CA ILE A 267 8.97 15.26 12.67
C ILE A 267 9.84 16.38 12.09
N ARG A 268 9.32 17.60 11.90
CA ARG A 268 9.96 18.68 11.15
C ARG A 268 11.43 18.91 11.50
N ASP A 269 11.75 19.00 12.78
CA ASP A 269 13.08 19.37 13.27
C ASP A 269 13.92 18.12 13.66
N LYS A 270 13.67 16.97 13.02
CA LYS A 270 14.36 15.70 13.28
C LYS A 270 15.30 15.32 12.12
N GLY A 271 16.43 16.01 12.05
CA GLY A 271 17.44 15.77 11.02
C GLY A 271 17.00 16.17 9.61
N LYS A 272 17.80 15.82 8.62
CA LYS A 272 17.51 16.09 7.20
C LYS A 272 16.26 15.39 6.73
N LEU A 273 16.08 14.12 7.12
CA LEU A 273 14.93 13.33 6.74
C LEU A 273 13.63 13.89 7.33
N GLY A 274 13.61 14.26 8.61
CA GLY A 274 12.41 14.85 9.22
C GLY A 274 11.99 16.15 8.55
N HIS A 275 12.95 17.01 8.20
CA HIS A 275 12.70 18.23 7.44
C HIS A 275 12.15 17.93 6.04
N TYR A 276 12.71 16.95 5.36
CA TYR A 276 12.24 16.49 4.04
C TYR A 276 10.79 15.97 4.10
N LEU A 277 10.50 15.04 5.00
CA LEU A 277 9.15 14.47 5.16
C LEU A 277 8.11 15.54 5.52
N TYR A 278 8.49 16.52 6.34
CA TYR A 278 7.62 17.64 6.66
C TYR A 278 7.29 18.49 5.43
N ASN A 279 8.27 18.77 4.57
CA ASN A 279 8.06 19.55 3.35
C ASN A 279 7.21 18.78 2.33
N GLU A 280 7.43 17.47 2.18
CA GLU A 280 6.58 16.61 1.34
C GLU A 280 5.13 16.57 1.87
N TYR A 281 4.95 16.54 3.20
CA TYR A 281 3.63 16.63 3.82
C TYR A 281 2.95 17.97 3.52
N LEU A 282 3.69 19.08 3.60
CA LEU A 282 3.16 20.42 3.26
C LEU A 282 2.76 20.50 1.79
N ASP A 283 3.60 20.00 0.88
CA ASP A 283 3.30 20.00 -0.56
C ASP A 283 2.01 19.20 -0.85
N TRP A 284 1.89 18.03 -0.24
CA TRP A 284 0.68 17.22 -0.31
C TRP A 284 -0.54 17.95 0.29
N TYR A 285 -0.38 18.58 1.46
CA TYR A 285 -1.43 19.33 2.14
C TYR A 285 -1.91 20.54 1.30
N ASP A 286 -0.97 21.32 0.76
CA ASP A 286 -1.28 22.51 -0.06
C ASP A 286 -1.95 22.12 -1.37
N LYS A 287 -1.48 21.10 -2.05
CA LYS A 287 -2.10 20.59 -3.27
C LYS A 287 -3.53 20.13 -3.04
N ARG A 288 -3.77 19.49 -1.90
CA ARG A 288 -5.12 19.08 -1.51
C ARG A 288 -6.04 20.25 -1.20
N GLN A 289 -5.57 21.26 -0.48
CA GLN A 289 -6.33 22.47 -0.20
C GLN A 289 -6.73 23.21 -1.50
N GLN A 290 -5.86 23.17 -2.49
CA GLN A 290 -6.10 23.76 -3.81
C GLN A 290 -6.95 22.88 -4.72
N GLN A 291 -7.39 21.71 -4.27
CA GLN A 291 -8.11 20.71 -5.08
C GLN A 291 -7.33 20.26 -6.34
N THR A 292 -6.03 20.47 -6.36
CA THR A 292 -5.15 20.11 -7.49
C THR A 292 -4.60 18.69 -7.36
N HIS A 293 -4.64 18.13 -6.16
CA HIS A 293 -4.25 16.72 -5.94
C HIS A 293 -5.43 15.82 -6.19
N VAL A 294 -5.39 15.25 -7.35
CA VAL A 294 -6.47 14.49 -7.93
C VAL A 294 -6.45 13.04 -7.49
N PHE A 295 -5.36 12.60 -6.88
CA PHE A 295 -5.08 11.18 -6.63
C PHE A 295 -5.26 10.73 -5.18
N ASP A 296 -5.66 11.63 -4.28
CA ASP A 296 -5.74 11.27 -2.87
C ASP A 296 -7.04 10.54 -2.55
N HIS A 297 -6.87 9.27 -2.25
CA HIS A 297 -7.94 8.37 -1.84
C HIS A 297 -8.47 8.63 -0.43
N ASP A 298 -7.72 9.37 0.38
CA ASP A 298 -8.00 9.59 1.79
C ASP A 298 -9.01 10.71 2.04
N SER A 299 -9.77 11.11 1.03
CA SER A 299 -10.66 12.27 1.05
C SER A 299 -11.90 12.13 1.94
N TYR A 300 -11.76 11.59 3.14
CA TYR A 300 -12.84 11.59 4.14
C TYR A 300 -12.97 12.90 4.92
N THR A 301 -12.15 13.90 4.63
CA THR A 301 -12.17 15.17 5.37
C THR A 301 -12.95 16.23 4.63
N ALA A 302 -13.84 16.90 5.38
CA ALA A 302 -14.60 18.05 4.90
C ALA A 302 -13.66 19.21 4.54
N GLU A 303 -13.98 19.93 3.46
CA GLU A 303 -13.28 21.15 3.05
C GLU A 303 -13.14 22.13 4.22
N GLY A 304 -11.94 22.67 4.41
CA GLY A 304 -11.70 23.79 5.32
C GLY A 304 -11.44 23.46 6.80
N MET A 305 -11.13 22.22 7.16
CA MET A 305 -10.83 21.88 8.54
C MET A 305 -9.35 22.05 8.89
N SER A 306 -9.05 22.87 9.90
CA SER A 306 -7.70 23.13 10.43
C SER A 306 -7.09 21.93 11.21
N GLY A 307 -7.76 20.80 11.31
CA GLY A 307 -7.32 19.57 11.98
C GLY A 307 -7.05 18.42 11.00
N TYR A 308 -6.68 18.73 9.78
CA TYR A 308 -6.52 17.78 8.71
C TYR A 308 -5.40 16.74 8.98
N THR A 309 -5.66 15.50 8.66
CA THR A 309 -4.72 14.40 8.88
C THR A 309 -4.45 13.63 7.59
N LYS A 310 -3.22 13.11 7.44
CA LYS A 310 -2.88 12.07 6.48
C LYS A 310 -2.70 10.75 7.20
N VAL A 311 -3.20 9.68 6.61
CA VAL A 311 -2.91 8.32 7.07
C VAL A 311 -1.52 7.92 6.60
N ILE A 312 -0.72 7.38 7.50
CA ILE A 312 0.61 6.82 7.20
C ILE A 312 0.44 5.29 7.20
N TRP A 313 -0.12 4.78 6.12
CA TRP A 313 -0.64 3.41 5.99
C TRP A 313 0.40 2.34 6.31
N ASP A 314 1.62 2.51 5.82
CA ASP A 314 2.64 1.47 5.74
C ASP A 314 3.35 1.19 7.05
N LEU A 315 3.14 2.06 8.04
CA LEU A 315 3.65 1.81 9.40
C LEU A 315 3.12 0.50 9.99
N ILE A 316 1.94 0.02 9.57
CA ILE A 316 1.37 -1.21 10.12
C ILE A 316 2.25 -2.44 9.85
N ASN A 317 2.91 -2.50 8.69
CA ASN A 317 3.82 -3.58 8.34
C ASN A 317 5.02 -3.60 9.29
N MET A 318 5.63 -2.44 9.47
CA MET A 318 6.79 -2.29 10.34
C MET A 318 6.41 -2.48 11.81
N ALA A 319 5.24 -2.00 12.23
CA ALA A 319 4.72 -2.19 13.58
C ALA A 319 4.68 -3.68 13.94
N TRP A 320 4.17 -4.53 13.02
CA TRP A 320 4.10 -5.98 13.28
C TRP A 320 5.47 -6.65 13.35
N LEU A 321 6.47 -6.15 12.62
CA LEU A 321 7.84 -6.68 12.65
C LEU A 321 8.63 -6.18 13.87
N ILE A 322 8.47 -4.90 14.23
CA ILE A 322 9.21 -4.26 15.32
C ILE A 322 8.67 -4.72 16.67
N ASN A 323 7.37 -4.65 16.85
CA ASN A 323 6.71 -5.12 18.05
C ASN A 323 5.29 -5.64 17.73
N PRO A 324 5.14 -6.94 17.53
CA PRO A 324 3.86 -7.52 17.12
C PRO A 324 2.74 -7.39 18.16
N THR A 325 3.02 -6.93 19.39
CA THR A 325 1.98 -6.67 20.38
C THR A 325 1.15 -5.43 20.06
N TRP A 326 1.65 -4.55 19.19
CA TRP A 326 0.91 -3.38 18.72
C TRP A 326 -0.13 -3.70 17.66
N VAL A 327 -0.09 -4.90 17.08
CA VAL A 327 -1.01 -5.29 16.01
C VAL A 327 -1.79 -6.52 16.41
N SER A 328 -3.05 -6.34 16.75
CA SER A 328 -3.97 -7.43 17.08
C SER A 328 -4.31 -8.24 15.84
N THR A 329 -4.08 -9.55 15.88
CA THR A 329 -4.22 -10.40 14.70
C THR A 329 -4.94 -11.71 15.02
N GLN A 330 -5.57 -12.31 14.02
CA GLN A 330 -6.23 -13.61 14.09
C GLN A 330 -5.82 -14.52 12.93
N LEU A 331 -5.99 -15.83 13.11
CA LEU A 331 -5.83 -16.79 12.02
C LEU A 331 -7.17 -16.99 11.31
N ILE A 332 -7.16 -16.80 10.00
CA ILE A 332 -8.33 -17.01 9.14
C ILE A 332 -7.98 -17.94 7.98
N ARG A 333 -9.00 -18.45 7.29
CA ARG A 333 -8.80 -19.07 5.98
C ARG A 333 -8.52 -17.99 4.94
N ALA A 334 -7.52 -18.21 4.09
CA ALA A 334 -7.25 -17.29 3.00
C ALA A 334 -8.51 -17.13 2.13
N PRO A 335 -9.02 -15.91 1.93
CA PRO A 335 -10.14 -15.73 1.02
C PRO A 335 -9.69 -15.95 -0.43
N LYS A 336 -10.67 -16.12 -1.31
CA LYS A 336 -10.50 -15.89 -2.75
C LYS A 336 -11.09 -14.55 -3.10
N PHE A 337 -10.66 -13.94 -4.18
CA PHE A 337 -11.40 -12.87 -4.81
C PHE A 337 -11.33 -12.98 -6.33
N GLY A 338 -12.47 -12.71 -6.93
CA GLY A 338 -12.64 -12.75 -8.37
C GLY A 338 -12.35 -11.38 -9.01
N LYS A 339 -12.79 -11.21 -10.24
CA LYS A 339 -12.71 -9.94 -10.97
C LYS A 339 -13.60 -8.85 -10.38
N ASP A 340 -14.62 -9.23 -9.62
CA ASP A 340 -15.53 -8.36 -8.86
C ASP A 340 -14.89 -7.80 -7.58
N THR A 341 -13.71 -8.30 -7.23
CA THR A 341 -12.93 -7.92 -6.06
C THR A 341 -13.57 -8.13 -4.69
N TYR A 342 -14.69 -8.88 -4.59
CA TYR A 342 -15.25 -9.30 -3.31
C TYR A 342 -14.46 -10.43 -2.66
N TRP A 343 -14.37 -10.40 -1.33
CA TRP A 343 -13.85 -11.53 -0.57
C TRP A 343 -14.81 -12.71 -0.59
N ASP A 344 -14.38 -13.84 -1.14
CA ASP A 344 -15.05 -15.13 -0.98
C ASP A 344 -14.36 -15.95 0.12
N CYS A 345 -14.99 -16.00 1.29
CA CYS A 345 -14.52 -16.75 2.45
C CYS A 345 -15.25 -18.11 2.62
N SER A 346 -15.96 -18.59 1.60
CA SER A 346 -16.82 -19.79 1.69
C SER A 346 -16.04 -21.10 1.71
N ASP A 347 -14.82 -21.15 1.17
CA ASP A 347 -14.03 -22.37 1.04
C ASP A 347 -13.25 -22.69 2.34
N ALA A 348 -13.79 -23.60 3.15
CA ALA A 348 -13.18 -24.04 4.40
C ALA A 348 -11.87 -24.86 4.24
N ASN A 349 -11.51 -25.27 3.03
CA ASN A 349 -10.31 -26.05 2.76
C ASN A 349 -9.07 -25.20 2.43
N ARG A 350 -9.24 -23.89 2.29
CA ARG A 350 -8.13 -22.97 2.06
C ARG A 350 -7.08 -23.04 3.18
N HIS A 351 -5.84 -22.72 2.85
CA HIS A 351 -4.77 -22.59 3.83
C HIS A 351 -5.05 -21.44 4.82
N LEU A 352 -4.32 -21.42 5.91
CA LEU A 352 -4.44 -20.34 6.90
C LEU A 352 -3.51 -19.19 6.55
N ILE A 353 -4.02 -17.98 6.76
CA ILE A 353 -3.27 -16.73 6.81
C ILE A 353 -3.50 -16.05 8.16
N ARG A 354 -2.73 -15.02 8.46
CA ARG A 354 -2.96 -14.17 9.63
C ARG A 354 -3.48 -12.82 9.17
N GLU A 355 -4.55 -12.33 9.75
CA GLU A 355 -5.17 -11.04 9.44
C GLU A 355 -5.12 -10.13 10.66
N ALA A 356 -4.75 -8.86 10.46
CA ALA A 356 -4.88 -7.84 11.49
C ALA A 356 -6.31 -7.30 11.56
N TYR A 357 -6.75 -6.98 12.79
CA TYR A 357 -8.09 -6.42 13.01
C TYR A 357 -8.10 -5.18 13.92
N ASP A 358 -6.97 -4.86 14.60
CA ASP A 358 -6.84 -3.68 15.45
C ASP A 358 -5.36 -3.34 15.68
N ILE A 359 -5.06 -2.11 16.10
CA ILE A 359 -3.70 -1.65 16.40
C ILE A 359 -3.64 -0.80 17.68
N ASP A 360 -2.49 -0.82 18.34
CA ASP A 360 -2.10 0.15 19.35
C ASP A 360 -1.42 1.34 18.68
N ARG A 361 -2.24 2.28 18.19
CA ARG A 361 -1.75 3.48 17.50
C ARG A 361 -0.77 4.27 18.35
N ASP A 362 -1.05 4.46 19.61
CA ASP A 362 -0.23 5.32 20.49
C ASP A 362 1.12 4.68 20.77
N GLY A 363 1.18 3.36 20.96
CA GLY A 363 2.43 2.62 21.08
C GLY A 363 3.29 2.71 19.83
N ILE A 364 2.68 2.62 18.65
CA ILE A 364 3.35 2.76 17.34
C ILE A 364 3.97 4.15 17.19
N PHE A 365 3.19 5.21 17.38
CA PHE A 365 3.71 6.58 17.22
C PHE A 365 4.71 6.97 18.31
N GLN A 366 4.55 6.46 19.53
CA GLN A 366 5.53 6.71 20.59
C GLN A 366 6.92 6.18 20.20
N ASP A 367 7.00 4.95 19.70
CA ASP A 367 8.27 4.37 19.26
C ASP A 367 8.84 5.09 18.02
N LEU A 368 7.99 5.35 17.02
CA LEU A 368 8.39 6.10 15.83
C LEU A 368 9.02 7.46 16.19
N ILE A 369 8.31 8.25 17.01
CA ILE A 369 8.75 9.58 17.40
C ILE A 369 10.05 9.52 18.20
N GLU A 370 10.18 8.56 19.13
CA GLU A 370 11.40 8.38 19.90
C GLU A 370 12.61 8.06 19.01
N LYS A 371 12.41 7.24 17.99
CA LYS A 371 13.45 6.91 17.01
C LYS A 371 13.80 8.10 16.12
N PHE A 372 12.82 8.87 15.68
CA PHE A 372 13.09 10.12 14.93
C PHE A 372 13.86 11.16 15.77
N ARG A 373 13.68 11.18 17.10
CA ARG A 373 14.47 12.07 17.98
C ARG A 373 15.96 11.72 18.02
N GLN A 374 16.31 10.48 17.71
CA GLN A 374 17.67 9.96 17.71
C GLN A 374 18.29 9.96 16.30
N ALA A 375 17.52 10.34 15.28
CA ALA A 375 18.00 10.46 13.91
C ALA A 375 19.12 11.48 13.76
N PRO A 376 20.13 11.26 12.86
CA PRO A 376 21.25 12.16 12.64
C PRO A 376 20.84 13.50 12.03
#